data_305fae5905fb3ad61be693a4a2031723
#
_entry.id   305fae5905fb3ad61be693a4a2031723
#
_cell.length_a   1.000
_cell.length_b   1.000
_cell.length_c   1.000
_cell.angle_alpha   90.00
_cell.angle_beta   90.00
_cell.angle_gamma   90.00
#
_symmetry.space_group_name_H-M   'P 1'
#
loop_
_entity.id
_entity.type
_entity.pdbx_description
1 polymer ?
#
loop_
_entity_poly.entity_id
_entity_poly.type
_entity_poly.pdbx_seq_one_letter_code
_entity_poly.pdbx_strand_id
1 'polypeptide(L)'
;MSDDPIVLAKAALRLEAAVRRDAAHAAGGETAAGAVARHGIGVLGERSFRTISGYWPMRSELDIRPLLGLLADTGRDVALPVVLGLGQPLEFRRWRPGQALEFGRFGTAHPPPEAKRLEPDVLLVPLLAFDAAHHRLGYGAGFYDRTLAALRRHKPVLAIGVAYAAQRVEAVPRDAWDQALDLVLTEEGIL
;
A
#
# COMPACT_ATOMS: atom_id res chain seq x y z
N MET A 1 -16.55 13.33 19.61
CA MET A 1 -15.41 12.38 19.54
C MET A 1 -16.03 11.01 19.84
N SER A 2 -15.69 9.98 19.06
CA SER A 2 -16.23 8.63 19.33
C SER A 2 -15.53 8.05 20.55
N ASP A 3 -16.31 7.59 21.55
CA ASP A 3 -15.79 6.89 22.73
C ASP A 3 -15.57 5.39 22.48
N ASP A 4 -15.62 4.96 21.21
CA ASP A 4 -15.37 3.58 20.82
C ASP A 4 -13.93 3.19 21.16
N PRO A 5 -13.71 2.17 21.99
CA PRO A 5 -12.38 1.73 22.40
C PRO A 5 -11.48 1.36 21.23
N ILE A 6 -12.04 0.79 20.14
CA ILE A 6 -11.29 0.44 18.94
C ILE A 6 -10.80 1.69 18.21
N VAL A 7 -11.64 2.72 18.11
CA VAL A 7 -11.26 4.01 17.48
C VAL A 7 -10.13 4.68 18.24
N LEU A 8 -10.21 4.69 19.57
CA LEU A 8 -9.17 5.25 20.45
C LEU A 8 -7.87 4.47 20.33
N ALA A 9 -7.93 3.12 20.39
CA ALA A 9 -6.76 2.27 20.25
C ALA A 9 -6.09 2.45 18.87
N LYS A 10 -6.87 2.50 17.78
CA LYS A 10 -6.35 2.80 16.43
C LYS A 10 -5.68 4.18 16.37
N ALA A 11 -6.24 5.19 17.04
CA ALA A 11 -5.67 6.53 17.05
C ALA A 11 -4.32 6.57 17.78
N ALA A 12 -4.22 5.94 18.95
CA ALA A 12 -2.98 5.84 19.72
C ALA A 12 -1.90 5.10 18.92
N LEU A 13 -2.23 3.94 18.38
CA LEU A 13 -1.28 3.14 17.61
C LEU A 13 -0.78 3.88 16.33
N ARG A 14 -1.61 4.73 15.69
CA ARG A 14 -1.16 5.54 14.54
C ARG A 14 -0.03 6.48 14.91
N LEU A 15 -0.09 7.10 16.07
CA LEU A 15 0.97 8.02 16.54
C LEU A 15 2.29 7.27 16.77
N GLU A 16 2.24 6.14 17.48
CA GLU A 16 3.42 5.31 17.73
C GLU A 16 4.02 4.75 16.42
N ALA A 17 3.18 4.21 15.56
CA ALA A 17 3.60 3.62 14.31
C ALA A 17 4.20 4.63 13.33
N ALA A 18 3.71 5.88 13.32
CA ALA A 18 4.30 6.96 12.54
C ALA A 18 5.73 7.25 13.00
N VAL A 19 5.97 7.32 14.32
CA VAL A 19 7.33 7.53 14.87
C VAL A 19 8.27 6.38 14.50
N ARG A 20 7.81 5.12 14.62
CA ARG A 20 8.62 3.95 14.23
C ARG A 20 8.97 3.98 12.75
N ARG A 21 8.02 4.30 11.89
CA ARG A 21 8.24 4.40 10.45
C ARG A 21 9.21 5.52 10.10
N ASP A 22 9.08 6.70 10.71
CA ASP A 22 9.98 7.83 10.48
C ASP A 22 11.41 7.48 10.90
N ALA A 23 11.59 6.78 12.03
CA ALA A 23 12.89 6.29 12.48
C ALA A 23 13.49 5.25 11.52
N ALA A 24 12.71 4.28 11.04
CA ALA A 24 13.15 3.28 10.07
C ALA A 24 13.55 3.91 8.74
N HIS A 25 12.78 4.88 8.26
CA HIS A 25 13.10 5.64 7.05
C HIS A 25 14.43 6.40 7.20
N ALA A 26 14.64 7.09 8.31
CA ALA A 26 15.87 7.84 8.59
C ALA A 26 17.10 6.92 8.72
N ALA A 27 16.90 5.70 9.24
CA ALA A 27 17.99 4.72 9.42
C ALA A 27 18.48 4.09 8.11
N GLY A 28 17.64 3.99 7.07
CA GLY A 28 18.07 3.30 5.85
C GLY A 28 16.99 3.15 4.77
N GLY A 29 16.17 4.17 4.56
CA GLY A 29 15.04 4.09 3.62
C GLY A 29 15.42 3.71 2.19
N GLU A 30 16.55 4.20 1.66
CA GLU A 30 17.04 3.87 0.32
C GLU A 30 17.47 2.39 0.23
N THR A 31 18.19 1.90 1.22
CA THR A 31 18.60 0.49 1.29
C THR A 31 17.37 -0.43 1.40
N ALA A 32 16.41 -0.04 2.21
CA ALA A 32 15.13 -0.76 2.37
C ALA A 32 14.35 -0.82 1.05
N ALA A 33 14.28 0.29 0.31
CA ALA A 33 13.64 0.33 -1.01
C ALA A 33 14.26 -0.67 -2.00
N GLY A 34 15.60 -0.75 -2.04
CA GLY A 34 16.32 -1.73 -2.84
C GLY A 34 16.07 -3.19 -2.41
N ALA A 35 16.01 -3.45 -1.10
CA ALA A 35 15.69 -4.78 -0.57
C ALA A 35 14.26 -5.20 -0.92
N VAL A 36 13.28 -4.31 -0.71
CA VAL A 36 11.87 -4.54 -1.08
C VAL A 36 11.72 -4.78 -2.58
N ALA A 37 12.47 -4.08 -3.42
CA ALA A 37 12.44 -4.32 -4.87
C ALA A 37 12.94 -5.73 -5.22
N ARG A 38 14.02 -6.20 -4.62
CA ARG A 38 14.54 -7.57 -4.84
C ARG A 38 13.57 -8.65 -4.34
N HIS A 39 13.05 -8.51 -3.11
CA HIS A 39 12.11 -9.48 -2.54
C HIS A 39 10.79 -9.48 -3.32
N GLY A 40 10.27 -8.30 -3.65
CA GLY A 40 9.03 -8.13 -4.38
C GLY A 40 9.09 -8.72 -5.79
N ILE A 41 10.15 -8.47 -6.55
CA ILE A 41 10.27 -9.04 -7.89
C ILE A 41 10.44 -10.58 -7.84
N GLY A 42 11.12 -11.12 -6.82
CA GLY A 42 11.24 -12.56 -6.61
C GLY A 42 9.89 -13.24 -6.42
N VAL A 43 9.01 -12.67 -5.59
CA VAL A 43 7.68 -13.24 -5.32
C VAL A 43 6.67 -12.98 -6.42
N LEU A 44 6.70 -11.78 -7.00
CA LEU A 44 5.73 -11.36 -8.01
C LEU A 44 6.14 -11.81 -9.41
N GLY A 45 7.45 -12.02 -9.66
CA GLY A 45 7.97 -12.41 -10.97
C GLY A 45 7.39 -13.74 -11.48
N GLU A 46 7.23 -14.70 -10.58
CA GLU A 46 6.73 -16.05 -10.88
C GLU A 46 5.20 -16.15 -10.91
N ARG A 47 4.48 -15.11 -10.44
CA ARG A 47 3.01 -15.13 -10.39
C ARG A 47 2.40 -14.66 -11.70
N SER A 48 1.31 -15.32 -12.09
CA SER A 48 0.52 -14.92 -13.26
C SER A 48 -0.49 -13.85 -12.85
N PHE A 49 -0.25 -12.61 -13.26
CA PHE A 49 -1.18 -11.48 -13.17
C PHE A 49 -0.84 -10.45 -14.25
N ARG A 50 -1.79 -9.63 -14.61
CA ARG A 50 -1.59 -8.60 -15.64
C ARG A 50 -1.36 -7.22 -15.06
N THR A 51 -2.15 -6.85 -14.06
CA THR A 51 -2.19 -5.48 -13.53
C THR A 51 -1.82 -5.45 -12.05
N ILE A 52 -0.86 -4.60 -11.71
CA ILE A 52 -0.50 -4.32 -10.33
C ILE A 52 -0.69 -2.85 -10.02
N SER A 53 -1.24 -2.52 -8.85
CA SER A 53 -1.18 -1.16 -8.35
C SER A 53 -0.12 -1.01 -7.27
N GLY A 54 0.65 0.05 -7.39
CA GLY A 54 1.48 0.55 -6.30
C GLY A 54 0.85 1.77 -5.66
N TYR A 55 1.69 2.54 -4.98
CA TYR A 55 1.40 3.88 -4.48
C TYR A 55 2.59 4.81 -4.77
N TRP A 56 2.36 6.11 -4.79
CA TRP A 56 3.45 7.08 -4.82
C TRP A 56 3.81 7.44 -3.39
N PRO A 57 5.04 7.16 -2.94
CA PRO A 57 5.41 7.30 -1.53
C PRO A 57 5.23 8.73 -1.03
N MET A 58 4.66 8.86 0.15
CA MET A 58 4.49 10.14 0.84
C MET A 58 5.30 10.15 2.14
N ARG A 59 5.98 11.26 2.43
CA ARG A 59 6.79 11.43 3.66
C ARG A 59 7.80 10.28 3.81
N SER A 60 7.72 9.56 4.91
CA SER A 60 8.57 8.43 5.28
C SER A 60 8.01 7.06 4.86
N GLU A 61 7.01 7.00 3.96
CA GLU A 61 6.58 5.72 3.40
C GLU A 61 7.74 5.02 2.69
N LEU A 62 7.77 3.69 2.76
CA LEU A 62 8.77 2.90 2.07
C LEU A 62 8.66 3.12 0.57
N ASP A 63 9.78 3.45 -0.07
CA ASP A 63 9.81 3.76 -1.50
C ASP A 63 9.74 2.48 -2.33
N ILE A 64 8.61 2.28 -2.99
CA ILE A 64 8.38 1.14 -3.89
C ILE A 64 8.61 1.46 -5.37
N ARG A 65 9.02 2.68 -5.71
CA ARG A 65 9.24 3.07 -7.11
C ARG A 65 10.25 2.18 -7.83
N PRO A 66 11.37 1.73 -7.19
CA PRO A 66 12.26 0.76 -7.80
C PRO A 66 11.55 -0.57 -8.16
N LEU A 67 10.70 -1.10 -7.28
CA LEU A 67 9.90 -2.29 -7.55
C LEU A 67 8.91 -2.08 -8.71
N LEU A 68 8.22 -0.94 -8.73
CA LEU A 68 7.27 -0.61 -9.79
C LEU A 68 7.96 -0.50 -11.16
N GLY A 69 9.19 0.04 -11.20
CA GLY A 69 10.02 0.07 -12.41
C GLY A 69 10.32 -1.33 -12.92
N LEU A 70 10.87 -2.20 -12.06
CA LEU A 70 11.16 -3.59 -12.41
C LEU A 70 9.92 -4.34 -12.91
N LEU A 71 8.77 -4.15 -12.28
CA LEU A 71 7.50 -4.77 -12.70
C LEU A 71 7.03 -4.25 -14.06
N ALA A 72 7.17 -2.96 -14.34
CA ALA A 72 6.86 -2.38 -15.64
C ALA A 72 7.75 -2.96 -16.76
N ASP A 73 9.04 -3.18 -16.48
CA ASP A 73 10.00 -3.77 -17.42
C ASP A 73 9.65 -5.22 -17.78
N THR A 74 8.89 -5.92 -16.94
CA THR A 74 8.36 -7.26 -17.28
C THR A 74 7.14 -7.24 -18.20
N GLY A 75 6.69 -6.06 -18.66
CA GLY A 75 5.53 -5.89 -19.53
C GLY A 75 4.18 -5.88 -18.78
N ARG A 76 4.18 -5.85 -17.46
CA ARG A 76 2.95 -5.73 -16.65
C ARG A 76 2.38 -4.32 -16.71
N ASP A 77 1.07 -4.21 -16.60
CA ASP A 77 0.38 -2.93 -16.44
C ASP A 77 0.53 -2.46 -14.98
N VAL A 78 1.31 -1.41 -14.77
CA VAL A 78 1.44 -0.76 -13.46
C VAL A 78 0.43 0.38 -13.35
N ALA A 79 -0.24 0.50 -12.21
CA ALA A 79 -1.20 1.55 -11.92
C ALA A 79 -0.90 2.26 -10.60
N LEU A 80 -1.35 3.50 -10.46
CA LEU A 80 -1.33 4.25 -9.23
C LEU A 80 -2.76 4.66 -8.82
N PRO A 81 -3.03 4.77 -7.50
CA PRO A 81 -4.35 5.10 -6.99
C PRO A 81 -4.68 6.57 -7.16
N VAL A 82 -5.95 6.83 -7.42
CA VAL A 82 -6.54 8.17 -7.45
C VAL A 82 -7.63 8.22 -6.40
N VAL A 83 -7.57 9.23 -5.54
CA VAL A 83 -8.61 9.49 -4.54
C VAL A 83 -9.71 10.34 -5.16
N LEU A 84 -10.85 9.74 -5.44
CA LEU A 84 -12.02 10.44 -6.01
C LEU A 84 -12.75 11.28 -4.96
N GLY A 85 -12.86 10.78 -3.73
CA GLY A 85 -13.52 11.45 -2.62
C GLY A 85 -13.51 10.62 -1.34
N LEU A 86 -13.84 11.26 -0.20
CA LEU A 86 -14.02 10.55 1.06
C LEU A 86 -15.18 9.53 0.94
N GLY A 87 -15.02 8.39 1.59
CA GLY A 87 -16.03 7.34 1.57
C GLY A 87 -16.11 6.52 0.29
N GLN A 88 -15.32 6.83 -0.74
CA GLN A 88 -15.27 6.10 -2.00
C GLN A 88 -14.07 5.14 -2.07
N PRO A 89 -14.15 4.05 -2.86
CA PRO A 89 -12.99 3.26 -3.21
C PRO A 89 -12.03 4.08 -4.09
N LEU A 90 -10.78 3.63 -4.16
CA LEU A 90 -9.77 4.19 -5.06
C LEU A 90 -10.09 3.83 -6.51
N GLU A 91 -9.84 4.76 -7.43
CA GLU A 91 -9.70 4.49 -8.86
C GLU A 91 -8.23 4.22 -9.14
N PHE A 92 -7.90 3.37 -10.11
CA PHE A 92 -6.51 3.14 -10.51
C PHE A 92 -6.30 3.55 -11.95
N ARG A 93 -5.22 4.29 -12.21
CA ARG A 93 -4.84 4.73 -13.54
C ARG A 93 -3.47 4.20 -13.90
N ARG A 94 -3.32 3.78 -15.17
CA ARG A 94 -2.04 3.29 -15.68
C ARG A 94 -0.95 4.34 -15.46
N TRP A 95 0.18 3.87 -14.97
CA TRP A 95 1.40 4.64 -14.82
C TRP A 95 2.56 3.94 -15.51
N ARG A 96 3.53 4.71 -15.98
CA ARG A 96 4.80 4.22 -16.54
C ARG A 96 5.95 5.02 -15.95
N PRO A 97 7.14 4.40 -15.78
CA PRO A 97 8.34 5.12 -15.37
C PRO A 97 8.57 6.36 -16.24
N GLY A 98 8.90 7.50 -15.59
CA GLY A 98 9.10 8.78 -16.26
C GLY A 98 7.82 9.56 -16.60
N GLN A 99 6.63 9.00 -16.42
CA GLN A 99 5.39 9.73 -16.64
C GLN A 99 5.17 10.79 -15.57
N ALA A 100 4.81 12.01 -16.00
CA ALA A 100 4.42 13.08 -15.09
C ALA A 100 3.16 12.71 -14.30
N LEU A 101 3.13 13.13 -13.04
CA LEU A 101 2.00 12.93 -12.14
C LEU A 101 1.39 14.28 -11.77
N GLU A 102 0.11 14.28 -11.49
CA GLU A 102 -0.63 15.41 -10.94
C GLU A 102 -0.74 15.29 -9.43
N PHE A 103 -0.74 16.42 -8.73
CA PHE A 103 -0.99 16.46 -7.30
C PHE A 103 -2.49 16.29 -7.04
N GLY A 104 -2.82 15.29 -6.25
CA GLY A 104 -4.17 14.97 -5.84
C GLY A 104 -4.51 15.42 -4.42
N ARG A 105 -5.65 14.95 -3.94
CA ARG A 105 -6.11 15.20 -2.56
C ARG A 105 -5.17 14.50 -1.56
N PHE A 106 -5.07 15.05 -0.37
CA PHE A 106 -4.29 14.50 0.76
C PHE A 106 -2.77 14.39 0.48
N GLY A 107 -2.24 15.17 -0.48
CA GLY A 107 -0.83 15.13 -0.85
C GLY A 107 -0.41 13.93 -1.70
N THR A 108 -1.37 13.19 -2.25
CA THR A 108 -1.10 12.09 -3.17
C THR A 108 -0.63 12.61 -4.53
N ALA A 109 0.12 11.77 -5.27
CA ALA A 109 0.42 12.02 -6.66
C ALA A 109 -0.12 10.86 -7.52
N HIS A 110 -0.74 11.18 -8.64
CA HIS A 110 -1.43 10.21 -9.48
C HIS A 110 -1.32 10.53 -10.98
N PRO A 111 -1.51 9.54 -11.88
CA PRO A 111 -1.57 9.79 -13.31
C PRO A 111 -2.74 10.71 -13.69
N PRO A 112 -2.61 11.48 -14.80
CA PRO A 112 -3.63 12.41 -15.24
C PRO A 112 -4.95 11.72 -15.62
N PRO A 113 -6.06 12.48 -15.77
CA PRO A 113 -7.39 11.92 -16.05
C PRO A 113 -7.49 11.11 -17.34
N GLU A 114 -6.66 11.40 -18.33
CA GLU A 114 -6.60 10.72 -19.62
C GLU A 114 -5.93 9.35 -19.55
N ALA A 115 -5.19 9.08 -18.46
CA ALA A 115 -4.52 7.80 -18.28
C ALA A 115 -5.57 6.67 -18.16
N LYS A 116 -5.29 5.56 -18.84
CA LYS A 116 -6.20 4.41 -18.86
C LYS A 116 -6.54 3.92 -17.45
N ARG A 117 -7.83 3.81 -17.15
CA ARG A 117 -8.30 3.16 -15.91
C ARG A 117 -8.05 1.66 -15.98
N LEU A 118 -7.62 1.11 -14.85
CA LEU A 118 -7.29 -0.30 -14.71
C LEU A 118 -7.90 -0.84 -13.41
N GLU A 119 -8.17 -2.15 -13.40
CA GLU A 119 -8.51 -2.88 -12.17
C GLU A 119 -7.37 -3.82 -11.83
N PRO A 120 -6.64 -3.58 -10.71
CA PRO A 120 -5.48 -4.38 -10.38
C PRO A 120 -5.85 -5.79 -9.91
N ASP A 121 -5.00 -6.75 -10.27
CA ASP A 121 -5.01 -8.13 -9.76
C ASP A 121 -4.21 -8.22 -8.45
N VAL A 122 -3.20 -7.34 -8.33
CA VAL A 122 -2.33 -7.22 -7.15
C VAL A 122 -2.34 -5.78 -6.67
N LEU A 123 -2.54 -5.58 -5.36
CA LEU A 123 -2.43 -4.27 -4.71
C LEU A 123 -1.23 -4.26 -3.75
N LEU A 124 -0.29 -3.36 -3.98
CA LEU A 124 0.71 -2.97 -2.98
C LEU A 124 0.10 -1.88 -2.10
N VAL A 125 -0.08 -2.18 -0.82
CA VAL A 125 -0.86 -1.37 0.12
C VAL A 125 0.06 -0.70 1.13
N PRO A 126 0.13 0.64 1.19
CA PRO A 126 0.86 1.35 2.23
C PRO A 126 0.13 1.22 3.57
N LEU A 127 0.90 1.20 4.65
CA LEU A 127 0.36 1.03 5.99
C LEU A 127 1.24 1.70 7.06
N LEU A 128 0.69 1.89 8.25
CA LEU A 128 1.41 2.40 9.42
C LEU A 128 1.90 1.27 10.33
N ALA A 129 1.09 0.22 10.52
CA ALA A 129 1.46 -0.94 11.32
C ALA A 129 0.82 -2.20 10.74
N PHE A 130 1.41 -3.36 11.02
CA PHE A 130 0.88 -4.68 10.69
C PHE A 130 1.20 -5.69 11.78
N ASP A 131 0.42 -6.77 11.86
CA ASP A 131 0.64 -7.88 12.78
C ASP A 131 0.91 -9.21 12.05
N ALA A 132 1.21 -10.24 12.82
CA ALA A 132 1.50 -11.58 12.30
C ALA A 132 0.29 -12.26 11.63
N ALA A 133 -0.92 -11.77 11.86
CA ALA A 133 -2.15 -12.24 11.22
C ALA A 133 -2.48 -11.44 9.95
N HIS A 134 -1.55 -10.61 9.47
CA HIS A 134 -1.68 -9.75 8.29
C HIS A 134 -2.80 -8.69 8.39
N HIS A 135 -3.20 -8.32 9.63
CA HIS A 135 -4.02 -7.14 9.81
C HIS A 135 -3.16 -5.90 9.69
N ARG A 136 -3.75 -4.83 9.16
CA ARG A 136 -3.03 -3.58 8.96
C ARG A 136 -3.74 -2.39 9.60
N LEU A 137 -2.94 -1.43 10.02
CA LEU A 137 -3.39 -0.09 10.39
C LEU A 137 -3.02 0.90 9.30
N GLY A 138 -4.02 1.48 8.65
CA GLY A 138 -3.86 2.58 7.70
C GLY A 138 -4.05 3.95 8.35
N TYR A 139 -4.08 4.99 7.52
CA TYR A 139 -4.20 6.40 7.94
C TYR A 139 -5.60 6.81 8.44
N GLY A 140 -6.61 5.93 8.36
CA GLY A 140 -7.94 6.14 8.93
C GLY A 140 -9.03 6.58 7.94
N ALA A 141 -8.70 6.86 6.68
CA ALA A 141 -9.71 7.20 5.67
C ALA A 141 -10.45 5.99 5.07
N GLY A 142 -9.95 4.75 5.29
CA GLY A 142 -10.56 3.49 4.85
C GLY A 142 -10.59 3.29 3.33
N PHE A 143 -9.75 3.98 2.57
CA PHE A 143 -9.72 3.87 1.11
C PHE A 143 -9.44 2.46 0.64
N TYR A 144 -8.37 1.83 1.16
CA TYR A 144 -7.98 0.48 0.76
C TYR A 144 -8.98 -0.59 1.22
N ASP A 145 -9.63 -0.42 2.38
CA ASP A 145 -10.65 -1.36 2.84
C ASP A 145 -11.85 -1.37 1.90
N ARG A 146 -12.36 -0.20 1.54
CA ARG A 146 -13.45 -0.09 0.56
C ARG A 146 -13.05 -0.60 -0.82
N THR A 147 -11.81 -0.35 -1.23
CA THR A 147 -11.29 -0.81 -2.52
C THR A 147 -11.18 -2.32 -2.57
N LEU A 148 -10.56 -2.95 -1.57
CA LEU A 148 -10.44 -4.40 -1.47
C LEU A 148 -11.81 -5.07 -1.38
N ALA A 149 -12.71 -4.55 -0.53
CA ALA A 149 -14.06 -5.04 -0.44
C ALA A 149 -14.82 -4.95 -1.77
N ALA A 150 -14.62 -3.87 -2.55
CA ALA A 150 -15.25 -3.72 -3.86
C ALA A 150 -14.69 -4.70 -4.89
N LEU A 151 -13.37 -4.79 -5.03
CA LEU A 151 -12.71 -5.66 -6.00
C LEU A 151 -12.95 -7.14 -5.71
N ARG A 152 -12.82 -7.56 -4.45
CA ARG A 152 -12.99 -8.96 -4.02
C ARG A 152 -14.41 -9.51 -4.23
N ARG A 153 -15.42 -8.65 -4.48
CA ARG A 153 -16.78 -9.10 -4.82
C ARG A 153 -16.88 -9.72 -6.21
N HIS A 154 -15.99 -9.40 -7.13
CA HIS A 154 -16.12 -9.82 -8.52
C HIS A 154 -14.86 -10.44 -9.13
N LYS A 155 -13.72 -10.37 -8.43
CA LYS A 155 -12.47 -11.02 -8.87
C LYS A 155 -11.57 -11.35 -7.68
N PRO A 156 -10.69 -12.37 -7.80
CA PRO A 156 -9.62 -12.57 -6.84
C PRO A 156 -8.63 -11.40 -6.93
N VAL A 157 -8.19 -10.93 -5.77
CA VAL A 157 -7.21 -9.84 -5.65
C VAL A 157 -6.21 -10.18 -4.57
N LEU A 158 -4.92 -10.12 -4.91
CA LEU A 158 -3.82 -10.29 -3.98
C LEU A 158 -3.46 -8.94 -3.34
N ALA A 159 -3.69 -8.79 -2.05
CA ALA A 159 -3.34 -7.60 -1.28
C ALA A 159 -2.02 -7.82 -0.53
N ILE A 160 -0.98 -7.07 -0.88
CA ILE A 160 0.33 -7.14 -0.24
C ILE A 160 0.58 -5.83 0.49
N GLY A 161 0.67 -5.88 1.81
CA GLY A 161 1.13 -4.73 2.60
C GLY A 161 2.59 -4.46 2.33
N VAL A 162 2.99 -3.18 2.25
CA VAL A 162 4.40 -2.82 2.13
C VAL A 162 4.77 -1.88 3.26
N ALA A 163 5.79 -2.27 4.02
CA ALA A 163 6.19 -1.59 5.24
C ALA A 163 7.66 -1.86 5.58
N TYR A 164 8.24 -1.06 6.46
CA TYR A 164 9.46 -1.44 7.16
C TYR A 164 9.16 -2.54 8.19
N ALA A 165 10.07 -3.48 8.40
CA ALA A 165 9.95 -4.53 9.41
C ALA A 165 9.67 -3.94 10.81
N ALA A 166 10.25 -2.78 11.11
CA ALA A 166 10.02 -2.03 12.35
C ALA A 166 8.56 -1.58 12.58
N GLN A 167 7.71 -1.61 11.54
CA GLN A 167 6.28 -1.31 11.66
C GLN A 167 5.44 -2.49 12.17
N ARG A 168 6.08 -3.66 12.39
CA ARG A 168 5.41 -4.83 12.97
C ARG A 168 5.03 -4.56 14.43
N VAL A 169 3.81 -4.94 14.78
CA VAL A 169 3.26 -4.87 16.14
C VAL A 169 2.72 -6.24 16.58
N GLU A 170 2.47 -6.40 17.87
CA GLU A 170 1.91 -7.65 18.42
C GLU A 170 0.49 -7.91 17.87
N ALA A 171 -0.38 -6.88 17.92
CA ALA A 171 -1.74 -6.94 17.41
C ALA A 171 -2.20 -5.57 16.88
N VAL A 172 -2.91 -5.57 15.78
CA VAL A 172 -3.57 -4.40 15.21
C VAL A 172 -5.02 -4.36 15.68
N PRO A 173 -5.48 -3.29 16.36
CA PRO A 173 -6.90 -3.11 16.65
C PRO A 173 -7.72 -3.06 15.36
N ARG A 174 -8.79 -3.85 15.27
CA ARG A 174 -9.60 -3.97 14.06
C ARG A 174 -11.09 -3.95 14.32
N ASP A 175 -11.84 -3.55 13.32
CA ASP A 175 -13.29 -3.67 13.27
C ASP A 175 -13.74 -4.59 12.11
N ALA A 176 -15.03 -4.76 11.97
CA ALA A 176 -15.62 -5.68 10.98
C ALA A 176 -15.41 -5.24 9.51
N TRP A 177 -15.01 -4.01 9.26
CA TRP A 177 -14.83 -3.46 7.91
C TRP A 177 -13.40 -3.56 7.42
N ASP A 178 -12.45 -3.78 8.34
CA ASP A 178 -11.03 -3.88 7.99
C ASP A 178 -10.77 -5.14 7.15
N GLN A 179 -10.13 -4.95 6.01
CA GLN A 179 -9.76 -6.03 5.09
C GLN A 179 -8.36 -6.53 5.39
N ALA A 180 -8.21 -7.85 5.62
CA ALA A 180 -6.90 -8.46 5.80
C ALA A 180 -6.06 -8.39 4.51
N LEU A 181 -4.74 -8.33 4.71
CA LEU A 181 -3.76 -8.55 3.65
C LEU A 181 -3.55 -10.05 3.44
N ASP A 182 -3.09 -10.41 2.26
CA ASP A 182 -2.70 -11.79 1.95
C ASP A 182 -1.23 -12.03 2.33
N LEU A 183 -0.38 -10.99 2.21
CA LEU A 183 1.05 -11.00 2.51
C LEU A 183 1.50 -9.64 3.03
N VAL A 184 2.66 -9.60 3.68
CA VAL A 184 3.39 -8.36 3.98
C VAL A 184 4.80 -8.46 3.44
N LEU A 185 5.22 -7.46 2.67
CA LEU A 185 6.54 -7.30 2.09
C LEU A 185 7.31 -6.23 2.86
N THR A 186 8.47 -6.60 3.38
CA THR A 186 9.38 -5.72 4.09
C THR A 186 10.79 -5.79 3.49
N GLU A 187 11.71 -4.95 3.96
CA GLU A 187 13.14 -5.03 3.62
C GLU A 187 13.80 -6.32 4.11
N GLU A 188 13.22 -7.01 5.09
CA GLU A 188 13.72 -8.29 5.61
C GLU A 188 13.16 -9.50 4.85
N GLY A 189 12.10 -9.31 4.03
CA GLY A 189 11.47 -10.38 3.25
C GLY A 189 9.95 -10.33 3.30
N ILE A 190 9.33 -11.49 3.10
CA ILE A 190 7.89 -11.67 3.03
C ILE A 190 7.39 -12.44 4.24
N LEU A 191 6.28 -11.98 4.75
CA LEU A 191 5.53 -12.55 5.87
C LEU A 191 4.16 -12.98 5.39
#